data_906e8443ae0915a272e7f0073f1a22fb
#
_entry.id   906e8443ae0915a272e7f0073f1a22fb
#
_cell.length_a   1.000
_cell.length_b   1.000
_cell.length_c   1.000
_cell.angle_alpha   90.00
_cell.angle_beta   90.00
_cell.angle_gamma   90.00
#
_symmetry.space_group_name_H-M   'P 1'
#
loop_
_entity.id
_entity.type
_entity.pdbx_description
1 polymer ?
#
loop_
_entity_poly.entity_id
_entity_poly.type
_entity_poly.pdbx_seq_one_letter_code
_entity_poly.pdbx_strand_id
1 'polypeptide(L)'
;MPYLPLPVMYFSTQLRQYLEASWRWRRLRFDAPIIFGNARAKSGSHLLLQVLHGIWRALPYACVRQAPVRMITKKGHQRSQQEIVRELRRIRPGVIGWGYLPPTEENIRVLCTPGRVNYFIYRDPRDQLISHILYAVDMHEGHRLRQYYLGLPDMNARITATIQGINVPGYEYPNVRALYDGVFKWLEQPGVMAIRFEDLRHNPRPVIENMLLLIKENGLEFPTSLAALVDIVVSAIQPSKSPTFRQGKSGGWREYFTDEHKRLFKEIAGDVLIKLGYEKDYDW
;
A
#
# COMPACT_ATOMS: atom_id res chain seq x y z
N MET A 1 8.23 -20.51 -28.59
CA MET A 1 6.79 -20.33 -28.25
C MET A 1 6.43 -18.89 -28.56
N PRO A 2 5.42 -18.58 -29.39
CA PRO A 2 5.09 -17.21 -29.73
C PRO A 2 4.48 -16.50 -28.50
N TYR A 3 4.95 -15.30 -28.24
CA TYR A 3 4.40 -14.40 -27.23
C TYR A 3 2.96 -14.05 -27.62
N LEU A 4 2.00 -14.48 -26.81
CA LEU A 4 0.62 -13.99 -26.91
C LEU A 4 0.58 -12.51 -26.53
N PRO A 5 -0.09 -11.65 -27.27
CA PRO A 5 -0.15 -10.23 -26.97
C PRO A 5 -0.84 -9.98 -25.62
N LEU A 6 -0.31 -9.02 -24.87
CA LEU A 6 -0.74 -8.61 -23.51
C LEU A 6 -2.26 -8.53 -23.27
N PRO A 7 -3.13 -8.14 -24.24
CA PRO A 7 -4.58 -8.13 -24.05
C PRO A 7 -5.20 -9.51 -23.85
N VAL A 8 -4.67 -10.55 -24.49
CA VAL A 8 -5.20 -11.92 -24.39
C VAL A 8 -4.85 -12.58 -23.07
N MET A 9 -3.64 -12.33 -22.53
CA MET A 9 -3.25 -12.78 -21.20
C MET A 9 -4.10 -12.11 -20.10
N TYR A 10 -4.41 -10.84 -20.26
CA TYR A 10 -5.23 -10.09 -19.29
C TYR A 10 -6.67 -10.58 -19.28
N PHE A 11 -7.22 -10.89 -20.46
CA PHE A 11 -8.61 -11.39 -20.60
C PHE A 11 -8.76 -12.82 -20.04
N SER A 12 -7.79 -13.70 -20.26
CA SER A 12 -7.81 -15.06 -19.73
C SER A 12 -7.68 -15.09 -18.20
N THR A 13 -6.87 -14.19 -17.64
CA THR A 13 -6.72 -14.03 -16.18
C THR A 13 -8.00 -13.47 -15.54
N GLN A 14 -8.67 -12.53 -16.20
CA GLN A 14 -9.94 -11.97 -15.75
C GLN A 14 -11.07 -13.00 -15.79
N LEU A 15 -11.17 -13.78 -16.89
CA LEU A 15 -12.19 -14.83 -17.01
C LEU A 15 -11.98 -15.93 -15.96
N ARG A 16 -10.74 -16.33 -15.73
CA ARG A 16 -10.39 -17.30 -14.69
C ARG A 16 -10.74 -16.80 -13.30
N GLN A 17 -10.39 -15.55 -12.97
CA GLN A 17 -10.77 -14.91 -11.71
C GLN A 17 -12.28 -14.76 -11.57
N TYR A 18 -12.99 -14.48 -12.65
CA TYR A 18 -14.46 -14.39 -12.66
C TYR A 18 -15.12 -15.77 -12.42
N LEU A 19 -14.59 -16.81 -13.05
CA LEU A 19 -15.08 -18.20 -12.85
C LEU A 19 -14.75 -18.70 -11.44
N GLU A 20 -13.55 -18.45 -10.93
CA GLU A 20 -13.16 -18.77 -9.56
C GLU A 20 -14.00 -17.97 -8.55
N ALA A 21 -14.30 -16.69 -8.82
CA ALA A 21 -15.19 -15.87 -8.03
C ALA A 21 -16.61 -16.43 -8.03
N SER A 22 -17.16 -16.81 -9.19
CA SER A 22 -18.52 -17.34 -9.31
C SER A 22 -18.72 -18.64 -8.52
N TRP A 23 -17.68 -19.49 -8.45
CA TRP A 23 -17.72 -20.72 -7.64
C TRP A 23 -17.57 -20.43 -6.14
N ARG A 24 -16.77 -19.44 -5.77
CA ARG A 24 -16.57 -18.98 -4.39
C ARG A 24 -17.76 -18.22 -3.84
N TRP A 25 -18.53 -17.50 -4.69
CA TRP A 25 -19.80 -16.87 -4.29
C TRP A 25 -20.78 -17.84 -3.65
N ARG A 26 -20.73 -19.11 -4.00
CA ARG A 26 -21.55 -20.17 -3.39
C ARG A 26 -21.09 -20.60 -2.01
N ARG A 27 -19.87 -20.25 -1.60
CA ARG A 27 -19.27 -20.55 -0.29
C ARG A 27 -19.09 -19.32 0.60
N LEU A 28 -19.59 -18.17 0.15
CA LEU A 28 -19.48 -16.93 0.89
C LEU A 28 -20.17 -17.04 2.24
N ARG A 29 -19.41 -16.71 3.27
CA ARG A 29 -19.96 -16.36 4.56
C ARG A 29 -20.30 -14.87 4.56
N PHE A 30 -21.59 -14.55 4.55
CA PHE A 30 -22.06 -13.16 4.64
C PHE A 30 -21.76 -12.49 5.99
N ASP A 31 -21.24 -13.26 6.94
CA ASP A 31 -20.76 -12.85 8.25
C ASP A 31 -19.24 -12.56 8.30
N ALA A 32 -18.50 -12.81 7.20
CA ALA A 32 -17.08 -12.54 7.14
C ALA A 32 -16.80 -11.01 7.24
N PRO A 33 -15.81 -10.57 8.03
CA PRO A 33 -15.46 -9.16 8.12
C PRO A 33 -15.03 -8.62 6.76
N ILE A 34 -15.31 -7.34 6.48
CA ILE A 34 -14.80 -6.66 5.31
C ILE A 34 -13.32 -6.36 5.55
N ILE A 35 -12.45 -6.80 4.64
CA ILE A 35 -11.02 -6.48 4.72
C ILE A 35 -10.69 -5.30 3.82
N PHE A 36 -9.88 -4.37 4.34
CA PHE A 36 -9.34 -3.27 3.56
C PHE A 36 -7.84 -3.07 3.79
N GLY A 37 -7.06 -3.13 2.71
CA GLY A 37 -5.64 -2.80 2.73
C GLY A 37 -5.39 -1.38 2.23
N ASN A 38 -4.86 -0.51 3.09
CA ASN A 38 -4.50 0.84 2.72
C ASN A 38 -2.98 1.04 2.73
N ALA A 39 -2.50 1.95 1.92
CA ALA A 39 -1.08 2.24 1.80
C ALA A 39 -0.85 3.68 1.37
N ARG A 40 0.31 4.21 1.72
CA ARG A 40 0.88 5.32 0.97
C ARG A 40 1.57 4.81 -0.30
N ALA A 41 1.57 5.58 -1.36
CA ALA A 41 2.32 5.25 -2.57
C ALA A 41 3.81 5.01 -2.25
N LYS A 42 4.40 3.96 -2.81
CA LYS A 42 5.79 3.53 -2.63
C LYS A 42 6.15 2.99 -1.22
N SER A 43 5.16 2.73 -0.39
CA SER A 43 5.34 2.11 0.94
C SER A 43 5.11 0.59 0.97
N GLY A 44 5.10 -0.10 -0.18
CA GLY A 44 4.91 -1.55 -0.21
C GLY A 44 3.48 -2.01 -0.52
N SER A 45 2.65 -1.15 -1.14
CA SER A 45 1.27 -1.48 -1.51
C SER A 45 1.11 -2.76 -2.34
N HIS A 46 2.06 -3.05 -3.23
CA HIS A 46 2.03 -4.29 -4.03
C HIS A 46 2.38 -5.53 -3.19
N LEU A 47 3.25 -5.40 -2.18
CA LEU A 47 3.52 -6.48 -1.23
C LEU A 47 2.27 -6.76 -0.39
N LEU A 48 1.64 -5.71 0.16
CA LEU A 48 0.37 -5.86 0.86
C LEU A 48 -0.70 -6.51 -0.04
N LEU A 49 -0.81 -6.09 -1.30
CA LEU A 49 -1.76 -6.67 -2.24
C LEU A 49 -1.51 -8.17 -2.48
N GLN A 50 -0.26 -8.61 -2.54
CA GLN A 50 0.07 -10.04 -2.64
C GLN A 50 -0.37 -10.81 -1.38
N VAL A 51 -0.19 -10.24 -0.20
CA VAL A 51 -0.70 -10.80 1.06
C VAL A 51 -2.23 -10.88 1.05
N LEU A 52 -2.92 -9.81 0.62
CA LEU A 52 -4.39 -9.83 0.49
C LEU A 52 -4.88 -10.89 -0.49
N HIS A 53 -4.16 -11.13 -1.59
CA HIS A 53 -4.44 -12.26 -2.48
C HIS A 53 -4.17 -13.62 -1.82
N GLY A 54 -3.16 -13.71 -0.96
CA GLY A 54 -2.91 -14.90 -0.13
C GLY A 54 -4.07 -15.16 0.84
N ILE A 55 -4.54 -14.14 1.54
CA ILE A 55 -5.71 -14.21 2.43
C ILE A 55 -6.95 -14.66 1.65
N TRP A 56 -7.18 -14.09 0.46
CA TRP A 56 -8.27 -14.52 -0.42
C TRP A 56 -8.19 -16.00 -0.81
N ARG A 57 -6.97 -16.55 -1.01
CA ARG A 57 -6.79 -17.98 -1.30
C ARG A 57 -7.02 -18.85 -0.09
N ALA A 58 -6.59 -18.38 1.08
CA ALA A 58 -6.64 -19.13 2.34
C ALA A 58 -8.02 -19.15 2.98
N LEU A 59 -8.82 -18.09 2.82
CA LEU A 59 -10.08 -17.87 3.52
C LEU A 59 -11.28 -17.74 2.54
N PRO A 60 -12.53 -17.89 3.01
CA PRO A 60 -13.73 -17.91 2.16
C PRO A 60 -14.15 -16.51 1.67
N TYR A 61 -13.22 -15.76 1.11
CA TYR A 61 -13.50 -14.48 0.44
C TYR A 61 -13.77 -14.70 -1.05
N ALA A 62 -14.69 -13.94 -1.62
CA ALA A 62 -15.08 -14.06 -3.03
C ALA A 62 -13.99 -13.52 -3.95
N CYS A 63 -13.50 -12.31 -3.68
CA CYS A 63 -12.51 -11.66 -4.51
C CYS A 63 -11.70 -10.59 -3.77
N VAL A 64 -10.55 -10.26 -4.34
CA VAL A 64 -9.82 -9.01 -4.08
C VAL A 64 -10.17 -8.03 -5.20
N ARG A 65 -10.53 -6.79 -4.87
CA ARG A 65 -10.82 -5.76 -5.90
C ARG A 65 -9.59 -5.56 -6.79
N GLN A 66 -9.80 -5.54 -8.11
CA GLN A 66 -8.72 -5.38 -9.07
C GLN A 66 -8.08 -3.99 -9.01
N ALA A 67 -8.91 -2.95 -8.80
CA ALA A 67 -8.46 -1.57 -8.77
C ALA A 67 -8.53 -0.99 -7.36
N PRO A 68 -7.56 -0.12 -7.00
CA PRO A 68 -7.63 0.62 -5.77
C PRO A 68 -8.88 1.52 -5.76
N VAL A 69 -9.51 1.64 -4.58
CA VAL A 69 -10.76 2.40 -4.44
C VAL A 69 -10.65 3.85 -4.92
N ARG A 70 -9.47 4.47 -4.77
CA ARG A 70 -9.23 5.86 -5.20
C ARG A 70 -9.23 6.02 -6.73
N MET A 71 -9.01 4.97 -7.51
CA MET A 71 -8.81 5.06 -8.96
C MET A 71 -10.02 4.59 -9.75
N ILE A 72 -10.31 5.27 -10.85
CA ILE A 72 -11.26 4.82 -11.88
C ILE A 72 -10.46 4.06 -12.94
N THR A 73 -10.70 2.75 -13.05
CA THR A 73 -9.83 1.78 -13.75
C THR A 73 -9.61 2.01 -15.24
N LYS A 74 -10.53 2.67 -15.94
CA LYS A 74 -10.48 2.73 -17.42
C LYS A 74 -9.72 3.92 -18.01
N LYS A 75 -9.44 4.97 -17.23
CA LYS A 75 -8.80 6.21 -17.73
C LYS A 75 -7.82 6.88 -16.76
N GLY A 76 -7.42 6.22 -15.66
CA GLY A 76 -6.48 6.81 -14.70
C GLY A 76 -7.03 8.00 -13.89
N HIS A 77 -8.32 8.33 -14.03
CA HIS A 77 -8.94 9.40 -13.27
C HIS A 77 -9.09 9.00 -11.79
N GLN A 78 -8.81 9.95 -10.92
CA GLN A 78 -9.05 9.77 -9.48
C GLN A 78 -10.52 10.06 -9.17
N ARG A 79 -11.10 9.27 -8.26
CA ARG A 79 -12.42 9.53 -7.71
C ARG A 79 -12.40 10.75 -6.82
N SER A 80 -13.47 11.51 -6.82
CA SER A 80 -13.73 12.53 -5.81
C SER A 80 -13.89 11.90 -4.41
N GLN A 81 -13.75 12.69 -3.36
CA GLN A 81 -13.92 12.21 -1.98
C GLN A 81 -15.30 11.56 -1.76
N GLN A 82 -16.36 12.15 -2.30
CA GLN A 82 -17.71 11.58 -2.19
C GLN A 82 -17.85 10.23 -2.90
N GLU A 83 -17.23 10.07 -4.08
CA GLU A 83 -17.20 8.80 -4.80
C GLU A 83 -16.38 7.74 -4.06
N ILE A 84 -15.25 8.11 -3.44
CA ILE A 84 -14.45 7.22 -2.59
C ILE A 84 -15.32 6.68 -1.44
N VAL A 85 -15.98 7.55 -0.69
CA VAL A 85 -16.85 7.16 0.42
C VAL A 85 -17.98 6.25 -0.05
N ARG A 86 -18.60 6.56 -1.20
CA ARG A 86 -19.63 5.71 -1.82
C ARG A 86 -19.10 4.31 -2.16
N GLU A 87 -17.91 4.24 -2.76
CA GLU A 87 -17.28 2.97 -3.09
C GLU A 87 -16.88 2.15 -1.85
N LEU A 88 -16.37 2.82 -0.80
CA LEU A 88 -16.07 2.16 0.48
C LEU A 88 -17.31 1.54 1.13
N ARG A 89 -18.45 2.25 1.10
CA ARG A 89 -19.73 1.77 1.63
C ARG A 89 -20.31 0.61 0.81
N ARG A 90 -19.94 0.50 -0.48
CA ARG A 90 -20.37 -0.58 -1.37
C ARG A 90 -19.58 -1.88 -1.22
N ILE A 91 -18.43 -1.84 -0.51
CA ILE A 91 -17.68 -3.06 -0.23
C ILE A 91 -18.52 -3.91 0.73
N ARG A 92 -18.84 -5.12 0.30
CA ARG A 92 -19.67 -6.07 1.06
C ARG A 92 -18.80 -7.11 1.76
N PRO A 93 -19.32 -7.79 2.80
CA PRO A 93 -18.70 -8.98 3.36
C PRO A 93 -18.28 -9.96 2.26
N GLY A 94 -17.13 -10.61 2.44
CA GLY A 94 -16.57 -11.51 1.43
C GLY A 94 -15.79 -10.83 0.30
N VAL A 95 -15.67 -9.49 0.31
CA VAL A 95 -14.83 -8.74 -0.65
C VAL A 95 -13.67 -8.06 0.08
N ILE A 96 -12.46 -8.23 -0.44
CA ILE A 96 -11.27 -7.55 0.03
C ILE A 96 -11.06 -6.30 -0.81
N GLY A 97 -11.06 -5.12 -0.15
CA GLY A 97 -10.76 -3.84 -0.76
C GLY A 97 -9.32 -3.41 -0.55
N TRP A 98 -8.84 -2.50 -1.37
CA TRP A 98 -7.54 -1.85 -1.16
C TRP A 98 -7.48 -0.46 -1.81
N GLY A 99 -6.50 0.35 -1.40
CA GLY A 99 -6.36 1.68 -1.99
C GLY A 99 -5.22 2.52 -1.43
N TYR A 100 -5.22 3.79 -1.84
CA TYR A 100 -4.33 4.86 -1.39
C TYR A 100 -5.21 5.98 -0.83
N LEU A 101 -5.86 5.71 0.28
CA LEU A 101 -6.87 6.62 0.80
C LEU A 101 -6.24 7.70 1.69
N PRO A 102 -6.60 8.97 1.50
CA PRO A 102 -6.26 10.02 2.45
C PRO A 102 -6.99 9.80 3.79
N PRO A 103 -6.41 10.24 4.92
CA PRO A 103 -7.02 10.11 6.25
C PRO A 103 -8.08 11.20 6.50
N THR A 104 -9.07 11.30 5.63
CA THR A 104 -10.22 12.16 5.88
C THR A 104 -11.12 11.54 6.94
N GLU A 105 -11.85 12.37 7.68
CA GLU A 105 -12.78 11.89 8.71
C GLU A 105 -13.80 10.88 8.16
N GLU A 106 -14.31 11.13 6.94
CA GLU A 106 -15.26 10.21 6.32
C GLU A 106 -14.64 8.86 5.98
N ASN A 107 -13.41 8.85 5.45
CA ASN A 107 -12.72 7.60 5.13
C ASN A 107 -12.43 6.78 6.39
N ILE A 108 -11.93 7.45 7.45
CA ILE A 108 -11.68 6.84 8.75
C ILE A 108 -12.99 6.31 9.32
N ARG A 109 -14.04 7.11 9.38
CA ARG A 109 -15.35 6.71 9.91
C ARG A 109 -15.90 5.45 9.20
N VAL A 110 -15.79 5.38 7.87
CA VAL A 110 -16.29 4.22 7.13
C VAL A 110 -15.41 2.99 7.34
N LEU A 111 -14.09 3.15 7.34
CA LEU A 111 -13.19 2.01 7.49
C LEU A 111 -13.15 1.47 8.92
N CYS A 112 -13.22 2.33 9.93
CA CYS A 112 -13.20 1.91 11.34
C CYS A 112 -14.60 1.54 11.90
N THR A 113 -15.60 1.32 11.03
CA THR A 113 -16.91 0.77 11.43
C THR A 113 -16.73 -0.70 11.87
N PRO A 114 -17.45 -1.18 12.93
CA PRO A 114 -17.44 -2.58 13.33
C PRO A 114 -17.70 -3.55 12.17
N GLY A 115 -17.07 -4.73 12.21
CA GLY A 115 -17.13 -5.73 11.13
C GLY A 115 -16.18 -5.44 9.96
N ARG A 116 -15.21 -4.56 10.16
CA ARG A 116 -14.13 -4.28 9.20
C ARG A 116 -12.77 -4.53 9.82
N VAL A 117 -11.88 -5.10 9.03
CA VAL A 117 -10.47 -5.33 9.35
C VAL A 117 -9.65 -4.46 8.42
N ASN A 118 -8.86 -3.55 8.98
CA ASN A 118 -8.10 -2.59 8.20
C ASN A 118 -6.61 -2.76 8.44
N TYR A 119 -5.86 -2.82 7.35
CA TYR A 119 -4.40 -2.87 7.34
C TYR A 119 -3.86 -1.59 6.73
N PHE A 120 -2.86 -0.99 7.35
CA PHE A 120 -2.14 0.15 6.79
C PHE A 120 -0.65 -0.15 6.72
N ILE A 121 -0.09 -0.23 5.50
CA ILE A 121 1.35 -0.44 5.32
C ILE A 121 2.08 0.89 5.16
N TYR A 122 3.15 1.06 5.95
CA TYR A 122 4.06 2.20 5.91
C TYR A 122 5.51 1.73 5.76
N ARG A 123 6.40 2.65 5.44
CA ARG A 123 7.81 2.38 5.13
C ARG A 123 8.67 3.52 5.66
N ASP A 124 10.01 3.25 5.82
CA ASP A 124 10.98 4.30 6.09
C ASP A 124 10.78 5.50 5.14
N PRO A 125 10.50 6.69 5.68
CA PRO A 125 10.27 7.90 4.90
C PRO A 125 11.35 8.21 3.88
N ARG A 126 12.61 7.93 4.21
CA ARG A 126 13.78 8.17 3.35
C ARG A 126 13.79 7.22 2.16
N ASP A 127 13.54 5.93 2.38
CA ASP A 127 13.43 4.93 1.32
C ASP A 127 12.19 5.15 0.45
N GLN A 128 11.09 5.58 1.05
CA GLN A 128 9.86 5.90 0.33
C GLN A 128 10.09 7.09 -0.62
N LEU A 129 10.79 8.14 -0.15
CA LEU A 129 11.15 9.32 -0.93
C LEU A 129 12.01 8.95 -2.14
N ILE A 130 13.11 8.20 -1.93
CA ILE A 130 13.97 7.72 -3.03
C ILE A 130 13.17 6.87 -4.02
N SER A 131 12.35 5.95 -3.51
CA SER A 131 11.49 5.11 -4.35
C SER A 131 10.48 5.93 -5.17
N HIS A 132 9.99 7.05 -4.63
CA HIS A 132 9.08 7.95 -5.33
C HIS A 132 9.75 8.68 -6.49
N ILE A 133 10.94 9.26 -6.25
CA ILE A 133 11.72 9.96 -7.28
C ILE A 133 12.05 9.01 -8.43
N LEU A 134 12.66 7.86 -8.12
CA LEU A 134 13.07 6.88 -9.13
C LEU A 134 11.87 6.31 -9.91
N TYR A 135 10.73 6.12 -9.25
CA TYR A 135 9.51 5.71 -9.93
C TYR A 135 9.00 6.78 -10.91
N ALA A 136 9.04 8.04 -10.50
CA ALA A 136 8.59 9.15 -11.32
C ALA A 136 9.50 9.38 -12.54
N VAL A 137 10.82 9.21 -12.37
CA VAL A 137 11.81 9.49 -13.42
C VAL A 137 12.00 8.30 -14.35
N ASP A 138 12.16 7.09 -13.79
CA ASP A 138 12.67 5.95 -14.56
C ASP A 138 11.58 4.97 -14.98
N MET A 139 10.46 4.90 -14.22
CA MET A 139 9.50 3.79 -14.36
C MET A 139 8.13 4.20 -14.88
N HIS A 140 7.74 5.46 -14.77
CA HIS A 140 6.39 5.90 -15.11
C HIS A 140 6.41 7.17 -15.97
N GLU A 141 6.43 7.01 -17.29
CA GLU A 141 6.53 8.14 -18.24
C GLU A 141 5.42 9.20 -18.06
N GLY A 142 4.21 8.77 -17.73
CA GLY A 142 3.07 9.67 -17.46
C GLY A 142 3.01 10.20 -16.02
N HIS A 143 4.07 10.05 -15.20
CA HIS A 143 4.04 10.54 -13.83
C HIS A 143 4.02 12.08 -13.79
N ARG A 144 3.08 12.66 -13.01
CA ARG A 144 2.85 14.11 -12.94
C ARG A 144 4.14 14.91 -12.63
N LEU A 145 5.00 14.40 -11.75
CA LEU A 145 6.24 15.07 -11.36
C LEU A 145 7.44 14.75 -12.26
N ARG A 146 7.28 13.91 -13.30
CA ARG A 146 8.42 13.47 -14.14
C ARG A 146 9.15 14.65 -14.77
N GLN A 147 8.42 15.54 -15.43
CA GLN A 147 9.05 16.69 -16.12
C GLN A 147 9.72 17.66 -15.14
N TYR A 148 9.12 17.87 -13.98
CA TYR A 148 9.73 18.67 -12.93
C TYR A 148 11.07 18.06 -12.48
N TYR A 149 11.10 16.77 -12.15
CA TYR A 149 12.34 16.10 -11.72
C TYR A 149 13.40 16.04 -12.82
N LEU A 150 13.02 15.86 -14.08
CA LEU A 150 13.95 15.86 -15.20
C LEU A 150 14.54 17.25 -15.47
N GLY A 151 13.84 18.32 -15.12
CA GLY A 151 14.33 19.70 -15.19
C GLY A 151 15.33 20.08 -14.09
N LEU A 152 15.45 19.26 -13.03
CA LEU A 152 16.44 19.47 -11.97
C LEU A 152 17.81 18.89 -12.36
N PRO A 153 18.93 19.53 -11.94
CA PRO A 153 20.28 19.19 -12.43
C PRO A 153 20.69 17.76 -12.11
N ASP A 154 20.35 17.26 -10.93
CA ASP A 154 20.79 15.95 -10.47
C ASP A 154 19.85 15.31 -9.44
N MET A 155 20.27 14.15 -8.89
CA MET A 155 19.53 13.44 -7.88
C MET A 155 19.49 14.19 -6.55
N ASN A 156 20.54 14.94 -6.21
CA ASN A 156 20.60 15.72 -4.97
C ASN A 156 19.52 16.81 -4.96
N ALA A 157 19.41 17.55 -6.06
CA ALA A 157 18.37 18.57 -6.22
C ALA A 157 16.94 17.96 -6.14
N ARG A 158 16.73 16.77 -6.69
CA ARG A 158 15.45 16.04 -6.61
C ARG A 158 15.11 15.64 -5.18
N ILE A 159 16.09 15.14 -4.43
CA ILE A 159 15.91 14.77 -3.02
C ILE A 159 15.58 16.01 -2.20
N THR A 160 16.35 17.08 -2.33
CA THR A 160 16.12 18.36 -1.64
C THR A 160 14.70 18.88 -1.90
N ALA A 161 14.29 18.96 -3.17
CA ALA A 161 12.96 19.42 -3.56
C ALA A 161 11.84 18.53 -2.97
N THR A 162 12.08 17.22 -2.91
CA THR A 162 11.06 16.28 -2.37
C THR A 162 10.97 16.36 -0.85
N ILE A 163 12.08 16.58 -0.13
CA ILE A 163 12.06 16.80 1.33
C ILE A 163 11.31 18.09 1.67
N GLN A 164 11.62 19.19 0.98
CA GLN A 164 11.04 20.52 1.22
C GLN A 164 9.57 20.62 0.75
N GLY A 165 9.18 19.74 -0.16
CA GLY A 165 7.94 19.88 -0.91
C GLY A 165 8.12 20.76 -2.15
N ILE A 166 7.21 20.58 -3.12
CA ILE A 166 7.25 21.29 -4.41
C ILE A 166 6.04 22.20 -4.46
N ASN A 167 6.29 23.51 -4.54
CA ASN A 167 5.24 24.53 -4.67
C ASN A 167 5.36 25.24 -6.03
N VAL A 168 5.28 24.45 -7.10
CA VAL A 168 5.30 24.95 -8.47
C VAL A 168 3.97 24.58 -9.12
N PRO A 169 3.25 25.56 -9.74
CA PRO A 169 1.95 25.29 -10.36
C PRO A 169 1.97 24.11 -11.30
N GLY A 170 1.05 23.13 -11.10
CA GLY A 170 0.97 21.88 -11.84
C GLY A 170 1.85 20.74 -11.31
N TYR A 171 2.79 21.02 -10.40
CA TYR A 171 3.70 20.02 -9.83
C TYR A 171 3.63 19.91 -8.30
N GLU A 172 2.65 20.54 -7.66
CA GLU A 172 2.57 20.64 -6.20
C GLU A 172 2.74 19.28 -5.53
N TYR A 173 3.64 19.21 -4.56
CA TYR A 173 3.88 18.00 -3.77
C TYR A 173 4.19 18.38 -2.32
N PRO A 174 3.48 17.84 -1.34
CA PRO A 174 3.69 18.22 0.05
C PRO A 174 5.08 17.81 0.54
N ASN A 175 5.63 18.54 1.51
CA ASN A 175 6.88 18.19 2.16
C ASN A 175 6.75 16.88 2.97
N VAL A 176 7.89 16.34 3.42
CA VAL A 176 7.90 15.06 4.14
C VAL A 176 7.06 15.12 5.41
N ARG A 177 7.07 16.22 6.16
CA ARG A 177 6.24 16.39 7.37
C ARG A 177 4.76 16.20 7.04
N ALA A 178 4.25 17.01 6.13
CA ALA A 178 2.83 16.98 5.76
C ALA A 178 2.39 15.62 5.19
N LEU A 179 3.31 14.91 4.50
CA LEU A 179 3.07 13.56 4.03
C LEU A 179 2.86 12.57 5.17
N TYR A 180 3.68 12.66 6.22
CA TYR A 180 3.66 11.71 7.33
C TYR A 180 2.67 12.08 8.44
N ASP A 181 2.26 13.33 8.55
CA ASP A 181 1.10 13.70 9.36
C ASP A 181 -0.16 12.94 8.91
N GLY A 182 -0.31 12.74 7.60
CA GLY A 182 -1.36 11.88 7.06
C GLY A 182 -1.18 10.39 7.38
N VAL A 183 0.07 9.89 7.46
CA VAL A 183 0.35 8.51 7.89
C VAL A 183 -0.02 8.33 9.36
N PHE A 184 0.39 9.23 10.24
CA PHE A 184 0.08 9.15 11.68
C PHE A 184 -1.41 9.10 11.94
N LYS A 185 -2.22 9.90 11.24
CA LYS A 185 -3.68 9.84 11.35
C LYS A 185 -4.27 8.45 11.10
N TRP A 186 -3.62 7.62 10.26
CA TRP A 186 -4.02 6.23 10.07
C TRP A 186 -3.49 5.33 11.19
N LEU A 187 -2.22 5.52 11.61
CA LEU A 187 -1.58 4.68 12.64
C LEU A 187 -2.22 4.86 14.02
N GLU A 188 -2.79 6.03 14.28
CA GLU A 188 -3.47 6.37 15.53
C GLU A 188 -4.90 5.80 15.63
N GLN A 189 -5.44 5.21 14.55
CA GLN A 189 -6.78 4.65 14.59
C GLN A 189 -6.79 3.25 15.24
N PRO A 190 -7.56 3.04 16.32
CA PRO A 190 -7.59 1.75 17.03
C PRO A 190 -8.11 0.60 16.16
N GLY A 191 -8.87 0.88 15.11
CA GLY A 191 -9.37 -0.11 14.15
C GLY A 191 -8.44 -0.38 12.95
N VAL A 192 -7.18 0.09 13.00
CA VAL A 192 -6.21 -0.07 11.92
C VAL A 192 -4.96 -0.78 12.41
N MET A 193 -4.67 -1.94 11.86
CA MET A 193 -3.40 -2.64 12.09
C MET A 193 -2.30 -2.02 11.24
N ALA A 194 -1.33 -1.39 11.91
CA ALA A 194 -0.13 -0.85 11.28
C ALA A 194 0.81 -1.97 10.85
N ILE A 195 1.30 -1.94 9.62
CA ILE A 195 2.26 -2.91 9.07
C ILE A 195 3.48 -2.16 8.58
N ARG A 196 4.62 -2.45 9.20
CA ARG A 196 5.89 -1.94 8.72
C ARG A 196 6.34 -2.74 7.50
N PHE A 197 6.68 -2.06 6.41
CA PHE A 197 7.12 -2.71 5.16
C PHE A 197 8.30 -3.65 5.37
N GLU A 198 9.27 -3.22 6.15
CA GLU A 198 10.49 -3.95 6.43
C GLU A 198 10.21 -5.28 7.15
N ASP A 199 9.30 -5.28 8.13
CA ASP A 199 8.90 -6.49 8.86
C ASP A 199 8.19 -7.48 7.94
N LEU A 200 7.22 -7.00 7.15
CA LEU A 200 6.51 -7.83 6.19
C LEU A 200 7.45 -8.36 5.09
N ARG A 201 8.49 -7.61 4.74
CA ARG A 201 9.45 -7.99 3.68
C ARG A 201 10.47 -9.01 4.15
N HIS A 202 11.01 -8.87 5.37
CA HIS A 202 12.11 -9.69 5.86
C HIS A 202 11.64 -10.86 6.72
N ASN A 203 10.57 -10.68 7.48
CA ASN A 203 9.99 -11.71 8.35
C ASN A 203 8.45 -11.72 8.23
N PRO A 204 7.89 -12.18 7.09
CA PRO A 204 6.46 -12.08 6.81
C PRO A 204 5.58 -12.92 7.74
N ARG A 205 6.08 -14.05 8.28
CA ARG A 205 5.26 -15.01 9.02
C ARG A 205 4.56 -14.41 10.24
N PRO A 206 5.26 -13.78 11.22
CA PRO A 206 4.60 -13.19 12.39
C PRO A 206 3.62 -12.06 12.01
N VAL A 207 3.96 -11.27 10.98
CA VAL A 207 3.08 -10.19 10.51
C VAL A 207 1.79 -10.77 9.94
N ILE A 208 1.88 -11.80 9.10
CA ILE A 208 0.73 -12.48 8.49
C ILE A 208 -0.09 -13.21 9.55
N GLU A 209 0.55 -13.83 10.54
CA GLU A 209 -0.13 -14.45 11.67
C GLU A 209 -1.01 -13.45 12.41
N ASN A 210 -0.46 -12.28 12.78
CA ASN A 210 -1.23 -11.21 13.42
C ASN A 210 -2.35 -10.67 12.52
N MET A 211 -2.12 -10.56 11.21
CA MET A 211 -3.16 -10.17 10.24
C MET A 211 -4.32 -11.17 10.24
N LEU A 212 -4.03 -12.46 10.25
CA LEU A 212 -5.04 -13.52 10.28
C LEU A 212 -5.78 -13.56 11.63
N LEU A 213 -5.06 -13.44 12.75
CA LEU A 213 -5.66 -13.37 14.08
C LEU A 213 -6.67 -12.23 14.19
N LEU A 214 -6.34 -11.04 13.66
CA LEU A 214 -7.27 -9.92 13.63
C LEU A 214 -8.55 -10.24 12.83
N ILE A 215 -8.44 -11.00 11.74
CA ILE A 215 -9.64 -11.48 11.00
C ILE A 215 -10.48 -12.41 11.88
N LYS A 216 -9.85 -13.34 12.61
CA LYS A 216 -10.50 -14.26 13.51
C LYS A 216 -11.24 -13.54 14.65
N GLU A 217 -10.57 -12.58 15.29
CA GLU A 217 -11.14 -11.73 16.33
C GLU A 217 -12.37 -10.94 15.86
N ASN A 218 -12.44 -10.64 14.55
CA ASN A 218 -13.58 -10.00 13.92
C ASN A 218 -14.65 -11.01 13.40
N GLY A 219 -14.64 -12.25 13.90
CA GLY A 219 -15.73 -13.20 13.76
C GLY A 219 -15.59 -14.23 12.64
N LEU A 220 -14.45 -14.31 11.94
CA LEU A 220 -14.27 -15.36 10.93
C LEU A 220 -13.63 -16.61 11.50
N GLU A 221 -14.37 -17.69 11.57
CA GLU A 221 -13.82 -19.00 11.93
C GLU A 221 -12.92 -19.57 10.82
N PHE A 222 -11.77 -20.10 11.22
CA PHE A 222 -10.80 -20.63 10.27
C PHE A 222 -11.17 -22.05 9.82
N PRO A 223 -11.03 -22.34 8.51
CA PRO A 223 -11.31 -23.68 7.97
C PRO A 223 -10.21 -24.71 8.29
N THR A 224 -9.04 -24.27 8.74
CA THR A 224 -7.89 -25.11 9.08
C THR A 224 -7.01 -24.41 10.13
N SER A 225 -5.87 -25.00 10.49
CA SER A 225 -4.94 -24.42 11.47
C SER A 225 -4.38 -23.09 11.00
N LEU A 226 -4.11 -22.19 11.95
CA LEU A 226 -3.49 -20.88 11.69
C LEU A 226 -2.15 -21.04 10.93
N ALA A 227 -1.32 -22.02 11.31
CA ALA A 227 -0.04 -22.29 10.65
C ALA A 227 -0.21 -22.63 9.17
N ALA A 228 -1.18 -23.47 8.81
CA ALA A 228 -1.48 -23.80 7.42
C ALA A 228 -1.98 -22.58 6.62
N LEU A 229 -2.78 -21.72 7.24
CA LEU A 229 -3.23 -20.47 6.60
C LEU A 229 -2.06 -19.51 6.37
N VAL A 230 -1.15 -19.37 7.34
CA VAL A 230 0.07 -18.57 7.22
C VAL A 230 0.91 -19.07 6.05
N ASP A 231 1.11 -20.39 5.90
CA ASP A 231 1.87 -20.98 4.78
C ASP A 231 1.26 -20.62 3.42
N ILE A 232 -0.07 -20.71 3.29
CA ILE A 232 -0.77 -20.33 2.06
C ILE A 232 -0.56 -18.85 1.75
N VAL A 233 -0.67 -17.96 2.75
CA VAL A 233 -0.51 -16.53 2.54
C VAL A 233 0.93 -16.17 2.20
N VAL A 234 1.92 -16.74 2.90
CA VAL A 234 3.35 -16.53 2.61
C VAL A 234 3.69 -16.97 1.19
N SER A 235 3.15 -18.10 0.73
CA SER A 235 3.39 -18.61 -0.64
C SER A 235 2.89 -17.66 -1.74
N ALA A 236 1.99 -16.75 -1.43
CA ALA A 236 1.50 -15.75 -2.37
C ALA A 236 2.46 -14.57 -2.57
N ILE A 237 3.44 -14.41 -1.69
CA ILE A 237 4.43 -13.34 -1.77
C ILE A 237 5.46 -13.67 -2.85
N GLN A 238 5.40 -12.93 -3.96
CA GLN A 238 6.29 -13.10 -5.12
C GLN A 238 6.77 -11.71 -5.59
N PRO A 239 7.77 -11.11 -4.92
CA PRO A 239 8.18 -9.73 -5.17
C PRO A 239 8.54 -9.45 -6.64
N SER A 240 9.22 -10.40 -7.30
CA SER A 240 9.62 -10.29 -8.71
C SER A 240 8.45 -10.16 -9.69
N LYS A 241 7.24 -10.54 -9.30
CA LYS A 241 6.03 -10.37 -10.11
C LYS A 241 5.37 -8.99 -9.95
N SER A 242 5.89 -8.13 -9.07
CA SER A 242 5.36 -6.78 -8.92
C SER A 242 5.90 -5.86 -10.02
N PRO A 243 5.03 -5.16 -10.78
CA PRO A 243 5.47 -4.28 -11.86
C PRO A 243 6.25 -3.04 -11.39
N THR A 244 6.20 -2.74 -10.10
CA THR A 244 6.93 -1.62 -9.49
C THR A 244 8.08 -2.09 -8.59
N PHE A 245 8.40 -3.38 -8.63
CA PHE A 245 9.51 -3.94 -7.88
C PHE A 245 10.82 -3.58 -8.57
N ARG A 246 11.69 -2.87 -7.87
CA ARG A 246 13.04 -2.54 -8.34
C ARG A 246 14.08 -3.40 -7.60
N GLN A 247 14.21 -3.22 -6.33
CA GLN A 247 15.16 -3.95 -5.49
C GLN A 247 14.53 -4.44 -4.17
N GLY A 248 13.46 -3.78 -3.70
CA GLY A 248 12.85 -4.08 -2.39
C GLY A 248 13.82 -3.92 -1.22
N LYS A 249 14.85 -3.10 -1.39
CA LYS A 249 15.94 -2.90 -0.42
C LYS A 249 15.48 -1.95 0.68
N SER A 250 15.78 -2.32 1.93
CA SER A 250 15.60 -1.44 3.09
C SER A 250 16.91 -0.72 3.38
N GLY A 251 16.85 0.55 3.75
CA GLY A 251 18.04 1.36 4.01
C GLY A 251 18.81 1.80 2.77
N GLY A 252 18.24 1.60 1.58
CA GLY A 252 18.84 2.02 0.31
C GLY A 252 19.00 3.54 0.17
N TRP A 253 18.28 4.30 0.96
CA TRP A 253 18.41 5.76 1.00
C TRP A 253 19.84 6.23 1.33
N ARG A 254 20.63 5.43 2.07
CA ARG A 254 22.03 5.75 2.42
C ARG A 254 22.96 5.92 1.21
N GLU A 255 22.60 5.33 0.08
CA GLU A 255 23.35 5.47 -1.18
C GLU A 255 23.11 6.83 -1.86
N TYR A 256 22.07 7.57 -1.43
CA TYR A 256 21.61 8.79 -2.08
C TYR A 256 21.67 10.02 -1.19
N PHE A 257 21.49 9.85 0.14
CA PHE A 257 21.45 10.96 1.06
C PHE A 257 22.86 11.47 1.39
N THR A 258 23.08 12.75 1.17
CA THR A 258 24.23 13.50 1.68
C THR A 258 23.95 13.97 3.11
N ASP A 259 24.98 14.50 3.79
CA ASP A 259 24.81 15.08 5.12
C ASP A 259 23.90 16.31 5.10
N GLU A 260 23.88 17.05 4.00
CA GLU A 260 22.94 18.16 3.80
C GLU A 260 21.48 17.66 3.74
N HIS A 261 21.21 16.55 3.04
CA HIS A 261 19.88 15.94 3.02
C HIS A 261 19.46 15.45 4.39
N LYS A 262 20.38 14.87 5.17
CA LYS A 262 20.08 14.43 6.55
C LYS A 262 19.74 15.64 7.43
N ARG A 263 20.54 16.72 7.35
CA ARG A 263 20.27 17.96 8.09
C ARG A 263 18.90 18.53 7.75
N LEU A 264 18.62 18.70 6.47
CA LEU A 264 17.35 19.22 5.98
C LEU A 264 16.15 18.33 6.39
N PHE A 265 16.31 17.00 6.30
CA PHE A 265 15.29 16.07 6.72
C PHE A 265 15.02 16.17 8.24
N LYS A 266 16.08 16.28 9.07
CA LYS A 266 15.96 16.46 10.52
C LYS A 266 15.23 17.75 10.89
N GLU A 267 15.54 18.84 10.17
CA GLU A 267 14.90 20.14 10.36
C GLU A 267 13.38 20.08 10.07
N ILE A 268 12.99 19.44 8.98
CA ILE A 268 11.60 19.42 8.53
C ILE A 268 10.79 18.31 9.21
N ALA A 269 11.39 17.12 9.41
CA ALA A 269 10.67 15.90 9.77
C ALA A 269 11.48 14.91 10.63
N GLY A 270 12.45 15.39 11.44
CA GLY A 270 13.33 14.50 12.21
C GLY A 270 12.58 13.62 13.21
N ASP A 271 11.58 14.16 13.90
CA ASP A 271 10.73 13.41 14.85
C ASP A 271 9.85 12.33 14.17
N VAL A 272 9.59 12.44 12.86
CA VAL A 272 8.84 11.42 12.11
C VAL A 272 9.53 10.07 12.17
N LEU A 273 10.86 10.05 12.00
CA LEU A 273 11.63 8.80 12.06
C LEU A 273 11.63 8.18 13.45
N ILE A 274 11.71 9.00 14.48
CA ILE A 274 11.66 8.56 15.88
C ILE A 274 10.27 8.00 16.20
N LYS A 275 9.21 8.72 15.86
CA LYS A 275 7.82 8.28 16.07
C LYS A 275 7.47 6.98 15.33
N LEU A 276 8.08 6.75 14.16
CA LEU A 276 7.89 5.52 13.39
C LEU A 276 8.85 4.38 13.82
N GLY A 277 9.77 4.64 14.76
CA GLY A 277 10.73 3.66 15.26
C GLY A 277 11.84 3.30 14.26
N TYR A 278 12.15 4.20 13.31
CA TYR A 278 13.29 4.02 12.39
C TYR A 278 14.59 4.56 12.98
N GLU A 279 14.49 5.56 13.86
CA GLU A 279 15.62 6.12 14.59
C GLU A 279 15.26 6.25 16.09
N LYS A 280 16.28 6.23 16.96
CA LYS A 280 16.11 6.39 18.41
C LYS A 280 16.09 7.85 18.83
N ASP A 281 16.88 8.65 18.14
CA ASP A 281 17.12 10.06 18.40
C ASP A 281 17.46 10.79 17.10
N TYR A 282 18.06 11.97 17.23
CA TYR A 282 18.46 12.80 16.07
C TYR A 282 19.88 12.50 15.56
N ASP A 283 20.61 11.54 16.16
CA ASP A 283 22.00 11.20 15.80
C ASP A 283 22.08 10.07 14.74
N TRP A 284 21.53 10.34 13.55
CA TRP A 284 21.53 9.40 12.41
C TRP A 284 22.05 10.00 11.13
#